data_3895dba6e70a6fc9f1b4e2d340286c6f
#
_entry.id   3895dba6e70a6fc9f1b4e2d340286c6f
#
_cell.length_a   1.000
_cell.length_b   1.000
_cell.length_c   1.000
_cell.angle_alpha   90.00
_cell.angle_beta   90.00
_cell.angle_gamma   90.00
#
_symmetry.space_group_name_H-M   'P 1'
#
loop_
_entity.id
_entity.type
_entity.pdbx_description
1 polymer ?
#
loop_
_entity_poly.entity_id
_entity_poly.type
_entity_poly.pdbx_seq_one_letter_code
_entity_poly.pdbx_strand_id
1 'polypeptide(L)'
;MQENMDFIELSNIVSVCLDEILKLKTENEALHRQVADLTRAAAGIVDNEKKAADRIRLIEDTMEVVKGCVTNGLDNVKYELSDERLDKRQWYFPKFFPIAETVERIVSEKCSIARFGDGEFAIMTGEARHKFQHWDKRLETRLKEVIRADEEGMLIAIADNYGSLEPYNEPGKMGIRYYMTEEVRKEHRQFLDLERVYHNTYISRPYALFADNRTDAPQKRFDDLKRICDNRNVIFVEGSLTRMGIGNDLFSNADSVRRIVAPAVHAFDKYDEILQAALRYGSADTLFLIALGPAAGVLAYDLFRSGFQAIDLGHLDLEYEWYLRRNGERCEVKYKYNNEYPEGDIVEDITDEEYRKQILCVIPE
;
A
#
# COMPACT_ATOMS: atom_id res chain seq x y z
N MET A 1 -39.73 -2.51 23.95
CA MET A 1 -38.62 -1.77 24.61
C MET A 1 -37.30 -1.87 23.85
N GLN A 2 -37.10 -2.85 23.03
CA GLN A 2 -35.84 -3.04 22.25
C GLN A 2 -35.78 -2.14 21.00
N GLU A 3 -36.92 -1.86 20.34
CA GLU A 3 -36.95 -0.98 19.15
C GLU A 3 -36.63 0.50 19.44
N ASN A 4 -36.85 0.99 20.69
CA ASN A 4 -36.52 2.37 21.06
C ASN A 4 -35.02 2.59 21.38
N MET A 5 -34.29 1.53 21.70
CA MET A 5 -32.86 1.63 21.99
C MET A 5 -32.05 1.77 20.68
N ASP A 6 -32.44 1.03 19.63
CA ASP A 6 -31.81 1.09 18.31
C ASP A 6 -31.99 2.47 17.64
N PHE A 7 -33.14 3.14 17.90
CA PHE A 7 -33.39 4.47 17.34
C PHE A 7 -32.54 5.58 17.99
N ILE A 8 -32.28 5.47 19.30
CA ILE A 8 -31.40 6.41 20.01
C ILE A 8 -29.96 6.24 19.60
N GLU A 9 -29.51 5.01 19.43
CA GLU A 9 -28.15 4.68 18.98
C GLU A 9 -27.93 5.15 17.54
N LEU A 10 -28.88 4.90 16.65
CA LEU A 10 -28.88 5.41 15.27
C LEU A 10 -28.90 6.94 15.22
N SER A 11 -29.69 7.59 16.08
CA SER A 11 -29.74 9.06 16.22
C SER A 11 -28.40 9.64 16.69
N ASN A 12 -27.71 8.97 17.62
CA ASN A 12 -26.40 9.41 18.08
C ASN A 12 -25.33 9.25 16.98
N ILE A 13 -25.35 8.15 16.24
CA ILE A 13 -24.43 7.93 15.11
C ILE A 13 -24.67 8.98 14.02
N VAL A 14 -25.94 9.24 13.67
CA VAL A 14 -26.30 10.30 12.71
C VAL A 14 -25.85 11.67 13.20
N SER A 15 -25.99 11.95 14.51
CA SER A 15 -25.51 13.21 15.11
C SER A 15 -23.99 13.34 15.00
N VAL A 16 -23.23 12.30 15.31
CA VAL A 16 -21.77 12.30 15.17
C VAL A 16 -21.37 12.48 13.69
N CYS A 17 -22.03 11.80 12.76
CA CYS A 17 -21.77 11.98 11.33
C CYS A 17 -22.12 13.40 10.86
N LEU A 18 -23.20 13.99 11.35
CA LEU A 18 -23.57 15.37 11.05
C LEU A 18 -22.55 16.37 11.59
N ASP A 19 -22.04 16.16 12.79
CA ASP A 19 -20.99 17.00 13.38
C ASP A 19 -19.68 16.91 12.55
N GLU A 20 -19.33 15.72 12.07
CA GLU A 20 -18.18 15.53 11.19
C GLU A 20 -18.36 16.18 9.81
N ILE A 21 -19.56 16.10 9.24
CA ILE A 21 -19.92 16.80 8.00
C ILE A 21 -19.86 18.32 8.17
N LEU A 22 -20.33 18.85 9.29
CA LEU A 22 -20.27 20.27 9.60
C LEU A 22 -18.82 20.75 9.79
N LYS A 23 -17.97 19.95 10.44
CA LYS A 23 -16.55 20.23 10.59
C LYS A 23 -15.83 20.25 9.23
N LEU A 24 -16.02 19.22 8.40
CA LEU A 24 -15.47 19.16 7.04
C LEU A 24 -15.96 20.32 6.17
N LYS A 25 -17.21 20.73 6.30
CA LYS A 25 -17.74 21.93 5.61
C LYS A 25 -17.04 23.21 6.06
N THR A 26 -16.80 23.36 7.35
CA THR A 26 -16.09 24.54 7.92
C THR A 26 -14.63 24.56 7.45
N GLU A 27 -13.97 23.40 7.42
CA GLU A 27 -12.61 23.26 6.90
C GLU A 27 -12.54 23.58 5.40
N ASN A 28 -13.52 23.13 4.63
CA ASN A 28 -13.63 23.44 3.21
C ASN A 28 -13.85 24.94 2.96
N GLU A 29 -14.70 25.60 3.77
CA GLU A 29 -14.90 27.05 3.72
C GLU A 29 -13.63 27.83 4.11
N ALA A 30 -12.85 27.32 5.05
CA ALA A 30 -11.55 27.89 5.41
C ALA A 30 -10.53 27.74 4.28
N LEU A 31 -10.50 26.57 3.62
CA LEU A 31 -9.64 26.30 2.48
C LEU A 31 -10.00 27.21 1.27
N HIS A 32 -11.30 27.41 1.00
CA HIS A 32 -11.75 28.35 -0.02
C HIS A 32 -11.28 29.77 0.23
N ARG A 33 -11.27 30.22 1.49
CA ARG A 33 -10.73 31.54 1.87
C ARG A 33 -9.21 31.63 1.64
N GLN A 34 -8.45 30.59 2.01
CA GLN A 34 -7.01 30.54 1.74
C GLN A 34 -6.70 30.55 0.24
N VAL A 35 -7.45 29.82 -0.57
CA VAL A 35 -7.33 29.84 -2.03
C VAL A 35 -7.57 31.26 -2.58
N ALA A 36 -8.62 31.95 -2.11
CA ALA A 36 -8.92 33.30 -2.53
C ALA A 36 -7.82 34.30 -2.14
N ASP A 37 -7.21 34.14 -0.97
CA ASP A 37 -6.11 34.96 -0.49
C ASP A 37 -4.82 34.74 -1.29
N LEU A 38 -4.48 33.46 -1.59
CA LEU A 38 -3.33 33.13 -2.42
C LEU A 38 -3.51 33.62 -3.88
N THR A 39 -4.71 33.53 -4.40
CA THR A 39 -5.04 34.03 -5.74
C THR A 39 -4.84 35.56 -5.82
N ARG A 40 -5.24 36.28 -4.76
CA ARG A 40 -5.01 37.74 -4.67
C ARG A 40 -3.53 38.09 -4.53
N ALA A 41 -2.78 37.34 -3.73
CA ALA A 41 -1.34 37.54 -3.57
C ALA A 41 -0.57 37.26 -4.87
N ALA A 42 -0.96 36.20 -5.61
CA ALA A 42 -0.38 35.87 -6.91
C ALA A 42 -0.63 36.94 -7.99
N ALA A 43 -1.80 37.58 -7.99
CA ALA A 43 -2.11 38.69 -8.90
C ALA A 43 -1.25 39.93 -8.65
N GLY A 44 -0.67 40.09 -7.48
CA GLY A 44 0.20 41.23 -7.11
C GLY A 44 1.69 41.06 -7.43
N ILE A 45 2.10 39.89 -7.91
CA ILE A 45 3.50 39.58 -8.15
C ILE A 45 3.74 39.36 -9.65
N VAL A 46 3.94 40.46 -10.37
CA VAL A 46 4.09 40.48 -11.85
C VAL A 46 5.35 39.70 -12.32
N ASP A 47 6.35 39.51 -11.48
CA ASP A 47 7.65 38.89 -11.87
C ASP A 47 7.73 37.35 -11.73
N ASN A 48 6.63 36.64 -11.35
CA ASN A 48 6.68 35.21 -11.13
C ASN A 48 5.41 34.47 -11.61
N GLU A 49 4.92 34.78 -12.80
CA GLU A 49 3.73 34.16 -13.42
C GLU A 49 3.79 32.60 -13.39
N LYS A 50 4.95 32.01 -13.65
CA LYS A 50 5.13 30.57 -13.65
C LYS A 50 4.98 29.97 -12.24
N LYS A 51 5.60 30.60 -11.23
CA LYS A 51 5.47 30.12 -9.82
C LYS A 51 4.07 30.35 -9.26
N ALA A 52 3.36 31.40 -9.73
CA ALA A 52 1.98 31.63 -9.37
C ALA A 52 1.05 30.56 -10.00
N ALA A 53 1.26 30.23 -11.27
CA ALA A 53 0.53 29.20 -11.97
C ALA A 53 0.74 27.79 -11.34
N ASP A 54 1.97 27.45 -10.98
CA ASP A 54 2.28 26.18 -10.30
C ASP A 54 1.60 26.09 -8.92
N ARG A 55 1.56 27.21 -8.17
CA ARG A 55 0.85 27.27 -6.88
C ARG A 55 -0.67 27.17 -7.03
N ILE A 56 -1.24 27.85 -8.01
CA ILE A 56 -2.68 27.75 -8.31
C ILE A 56 -3.03 26.30 -8.67
N ARG A 57 -2.24 25.66 -9.52
CA ARG A 57 -2.44 24.26 -9.88
C ARG A 57 -2.39 23.33 -8.67
N LEU A 58 -1.42 23.54 -7.77
CA LEU A 58 -1.34 22.77 -6.53
C LEU A 58 -2.57 22.95 -5.64
N ILE A 59 -3.10 24.18 -5.58
CA ILE A 59 -4.32 24.49 -4.82
C ILE A 59 -5.54 23.83 -5.48
N GLU A 60 -5.66 23.92 -6.81
CA GLU A 60 -6.73 23.25 -7.56
C GLU A 60 -6.70 21.74 -7.36
N ASP A 61 -5.53 21.11 -7.49
CA ASP A 61 -5.32 19.69 -7.22
C ASP A 61 -5.71 19.33 -5.77
N THR A 62 -5.33 20.17 -4.81
CA THR A 62 -5.68 19.99 -3.40
C THR A 62 -7.19 20.12 -3.17
N MET A 63 -7.84 21.10 -3.82
CA MET A 63 -9.28 21.27 -3.73
C MET A 63 -10.05 20.09 -4.33
N GLU A 64 -9.61 19.54 -5.45
CA GLU A 64 -10.23 18.34 -6.03
C GLU A 64 -10.05 17.13 -5.10
N VAL A 65 -8.89 16.98 -4.47
CA VAL A 65 -8.67 15.95 -3.44
C VAL A 65 -9.63 16.12 -2.27
N VAL A 66 -9.73 17.32 -1.71
CA VAL A 66 -10.64 17.60 -0.57
C VAL A 66 -12.10 17.38 -0.97
N LYS A 67 -12.51 17.85 -2.13
CA LYS A 67 -13.85 17.62 -2.67
C LYS A 67 -14.13 16.11 -2.83
N GLY A 68 -13.19 15.38 -3.41
CA GLY A 68 -13.27 13.93 -3.52
C GLY A 68 -13.38 13.25 -2.16
N CYS A 69 -12.56 13.65 -1.17
CA CYS A 69 -12.63 13.12 0.19
C CYS A 69 -13.99 13.38 0.84
N VAL A 70 -14.57 14.57 0.68
CA VAL A 70 -15.88 14.91 1.24
C VAL A 70 -16.99 14.10 0.55
N THR A 71 -17.01 14.08 -0.78
CA THR A 71 -18.03 13.37 -1.55
C THR A 71 -17.94 11.87 -1.29
N ASN A 72 -16.76 11.28 -1.44
CA ASN A 72 -16.56 9.85 -1.21
C ASN A 72 -16.72 9.47 0.25
N GLY A 73 -16.37 10.37 1.18
CA GLY A 73 -16.60 10.19 2.61
C GLY A 73 -18.09 10.07 2.94
N LEU A 74 -18.93 10.91 2.35
CA LEU A 74 -20.38 10.82 2.49
C LEU A 74 -20.92 9.51 1.90
N ASP A 75 -20.48 9.15 0.71
CA ASP A 75 -20.86 7.91 0.05
C ASP A 75 -20.39 6.67 0.83
N ASN A 76 -19.24 6.76 1.51
CA ASN A 76 -18.68 5.66 2.29
C ASN A 76 -19.25 5.51 3.70
N VAL A 77 -19.94 6.51 4.27
CA VAL A 77 -20.57 6.41 5.61
C VAL A 77 -21.38 5.14 5.75
N LYS A 78 -22.17 4.77 4.74
CA LYS A 78 -22.95 3.54 4.71
C LYS A 78 -22.09 2.26 4.87
N TYR A 79 -20.87 2.26 4.34
CA TYR A 79 -19.95 1.12 4.43
C TYR A 79 -19.23 1.08 5.77
N GLU A 80 -18.82 2.24 6.29
CA GLU A 80 -18.14 2.35 7.57
C GLU A 80 -19.05 2.04 8.76
N LEU A 81 -20.35 2.38 8.65
CA LEU A 81 -21.37 2.12 9.67
C LEU A 81 -22.06 0.77 9.49
N SER A 82 -21.84 0.08 8.37
CA SER A 82 -22.44 -1.23 8.16
C SER A 82 -21.79 -2.25 9.09
N ASP A 83 -22.60 -2.71 10.00
CA ASP A 83 -22.32 -3.81 10.90
C ASP A 83 -22.79 -5.13 10.25
N GLU A 84 -22.35 -6.26 10.78
CA GLU A 84 -22.75 -7.62 10.35
C GLU A 84 -24.27 -7.85 10.37
N ARG A 85 -25.03 -6.97 11.01
CA ARG A 85 -26.50 -7.00 11.12
C ARG A 85 -27.20 -6.40 9.90
N LEU A 86 -26.52 -5.60 9.08
CA LEU A 86 -27.10 -5.04 7.86
C LEU A 86 -27.15 -6.10 6.76
N ASP A 87 -28.17 -6.01 5.91
CA ASP A 87 -28.48 -7.02 4.89
C ASP A 87 -27.25 -7.36 4.04
N LYS A 88 -26.62 -8.51 4.35
CA LYS A 88 -25.45 -9.06 3.65
C LYS A 88 -25.61 -9.18 2.13
N ARG A 89 -26.83 -9.09 1.60
CA ARG A 89 -27.10 -9.15 0.17
C ARG A 89 -26.79 -7.84 -0.56
N GLN A 90 -26.86 -6.71 0.14
CA GLN A 90 -26.58 -5.39 -0.43
C GLN A 90 -25.16 -4.91 -0.14
N TRP A 91 -24.60 -5.26 1.01
CA TRP A 91 -23.36 -4.72 1.58
C TRP A 91 -22.38 -5.84 1.89
N TYR A 92 -21.84 -6.45 0.86
CA TYR A 92 -20.91 -7.54 1.05
C TYR A 92 -19.47 -7.01 1.11
N PHE A 93 -18.79 -7.34 2.22
CA PHE A 93 -17.37 -7.04 2.40
C PHE A 93 -16.54 -8.32 2.31
N PRO A 94 -15.34 -8.26 1.68
CA PRO A 94 -14.37 -9.33 1.83
C PRO A 94 -14.08 -9.59 3.30
N LYS A 95 -13.85 -10.84 3.65
CA LYS A 95 -13.41 -11.25 4.98
C LYS A 95 -11.90 -11.24 5.04
N PHE A 96 -11.32 -10.89 6.21
CA PHE A 96 -9.88 -10.76 6.38
C PHE A 96 -9.36 -11.59 7.54
N PHE A 97 -8.20 -12.21 7.33
CA PHE A 97 -7.37 -12.67 8.43
C PHE A 97 -6.66 -11.48 9.09
N PRO A 98 -6.50 -11.49 10.42
CA PRO A 98 -5.65 -10.52 11.11
C PRO A 98 -4.22 -10.52 10.56
N ILE A 99 -3.55 -9.35 10.56
CA ILE A 99 -2.16 -9.22 10.10
C ILE A 99 -1.24 -10.21 10.85
N ALA A 100 -1.42 -10.33 12.18
CA ALA A 100 -0.62 -11.25 13.00
C ALA A 100 -0.76 -12.71 12.56
N GLU A 101 -1.95 -13.15 12.16
CA GLU A 101 -2.17 -14.51 11.63
C GLU A 101 -1.51 -14.69 10.26
N THR A 102 -1.56 -13.65 9.41
CA THR A 102 -0.86 -13.67 8.11
C THR A 102 0.64 -13.84 8.31
N VAL A 103 1.25 -13.08 9.24
CA VAL A 103 2.68 -13.20 9.58
C VAL A 103 2.99 -14.60 10.13
N GLU A 104 2.15 -15.12 11.03
CA GLU A 104 2.35 -16.45 11.61
C GLU A 104 2.36 -17.54 10.56
N ARG A 105 1.44 -17.52 9.59
CA ARG A 105 1.44 -18.48 8.47
C ARG A 105 2.67 -18.36 7.59
N ILE A 106 3.15 -17.15 7.33
CA ILE A 106 4.39 -16.93 6.57
C ILE A 106 5.59 -17.55 7.31
N VAL A 107 5.66 -17.40 8.63
CA VAL A 107 6.78 -17.87 9.46
C VAL A 107 6.70 -19.39 9.69
N SER A 108 5.57 -19.88 10.18
CA SER A 108 5.43 -21.26 10.66
C SER A 108 5.16 -22.25 9.53
N GLU A 109 4.32 -21.87 8.55
CA GLU A 109 3.92 -22.72 7.42
C GLU A 109 4.76 -22.45 6.16
N LYS A 110 5.66 -21.45 6.20
CA LYS A 110 6.46 -20.98 5.06
C LYS A 110 5.61 -20.60 3.84
N CYS A 111 4.44 -20.04 4.07
CA CYS A 111 3.58 -19.57 3.01
C CYS A 111 4.25 -18.41 2.22
N SER A 112 4.00 -18.38 0.92
CA SER A 112 4.26 -17.23 0.05
C SER A 112 3.08 -16.26 0.06
N ILE A 113 3.29 -15.00 -0.34
CA ILE A 113 2.21 -14.02 -0.39
C ILE A 113 2.31 -13.11 -1.61
N ALA A 114 1.19 -12.93 -2.31
CA ALA A 114 0.97 -11.90 -3.32
C ALA A 114 -0.01 -10.86 -2.79
N ARG A 115 0.30 -9.57 -2.99
CA ARG A 115 -0.51 -8.46 -2.48
C ARG A 115 -1.16 -7.69 -3.61
N PHE A 116 -2.40 -7.28 -3.38
CA PHE A 116 -3.19 -6.49 -4.31
C PHE A 116 -3.62 -5.19 -3.65
N GLY A 117 -3.10 -4.08 -4.13
CA GLY A 117 -3.48 -2.73 -3.78
C GLY A 117 -4.16 -2.02 -4.96
N ASP A 118 -4.28 -0.71 -4.85
CA ASP A 118 -4.90 0.15 -5.88
C ASP A 118 -4.20 0.05 -7.24
N GLY A 119 -2.89 -0.13 -7.25
CA GLY A 119 -2.10 -0.27 -8.48
C GLY A 119 -2.43 -1.54 -9.26
N GLU A 120 -2.51 -2.68 -8.58
CA GLU A 120 -2.83 -3.97 -9.17
C GLU A 120 -4.27 -4.00 -9.69
N PHE A 121 -5.24 -3.47 -8.92
CA PHE A 121 -6.62 -3.36 -9.37
C PHE A 121 -6.76 -2.47 -10.59
N ALA A 122 -6.09 -1.32 -10.63
CA ALA A 122 -6.11 -0.42 -11.78
C ALA A 122 -5.58 -1.10 -13.06
N ILE A 123 -4.49 -1.87 -12.95
CA ILE A 123 -3.98 -2.64 -14.09
C ILE A 123 -5.00 -3.71 -14.51
N MET A 124 -5.63 -4.41 -13.57
CA MET A 124 -6.64 -5.43 -13.87
C MET A 124 -7.92 -4.85 -14.54
N THR A 125 -8.25 -3.59 -14.28
CA THR A 125 -9.37 -2.89 -14.95
C THR A 125 -8.98 -2.28 -16.30
N GLY A 126 -7.70 -2.29 -16.65
CA GLY A 126 -7.20 -1.72 -17.91
C GLY A 126 -6.92 -0.23 -17.82
N GLU A 127 -6.84 0.33 -16.61
CA GLU A 127 -6.52 1.74 -16.41
C GLU A 127 -5.04 2.00 -16.74
N ALA A 128 -4.79 2.98 -17.60
CA ALA A 128 -3.45 3.42 -17.94
C ALA A 128 -2.88 4.28 -16.80
N ARG A 129 -2.15 3.68 -15.88
CA ARG A 129 -1.32 4.42 -14.90
C ARG A 129 0.09 4.57 -15.42
N HIS A 130 0.64 5.78 -15.33
CA HIS A 130 1.95 6.11 -15.92
C HIS A 130 3.08 6.23 -14.90
N LYS A 131 2.83 6.05 -13.59
CA LYS A 131 3.83 6.43 -12.58
C LYS A 131 4.88 5.34 -12.33
N PHE A 132 4.52 4.19 -11.81
CA PHE A 132 5.49 3.18 -11.38
C PHE A 132 5.55 1.99 -12.33
N GLN A 133 4.39 1.52 -12.78
CA GLN A 133 4.24 0.45 -13.76
C GLN A 133 3.15 0.87 -14.75
N HIS A 134 3.48 0.93 -16.02
CA HIS A 134 2.49 1.16 -17.06
C HIS A 134 1.61 -0.09 -17.26
N TRP A 135 0.43 0.13 -17.82
CA TRP A 135 -0.45 -0.97 -18.16
C TRP A 135 0.18 -1.88 -19.23
N ASP A 136 0.13 -3.16 -19.00
CA ASP A 136 0.56 -4.22 -19.92
C ASP A 136 -0.47 -5.34 -19.91
N LYS A 137 -0.84 -5.86 -21.09
CA LYS A 137 -1.88 -6.88 -21.23
C LYS A 137 -1.51 -8.22 -20.61
N ARG A 138 -0.24 -8.59 -20.65
CA ARG A 138 0.25 -9.82 -20.02
C ARG A 138 0.21 -9.68 -18.49
N LEU A 139 0.63 -8.54 -17.96
CA LEU A 139 0.54 -8.24 -16.52
C LEU A 139 -0.90 -8.26 -16.04
N GLU A 140 -1.82 -7.58 -16.73
CA GLU A 140 -3.26 -7.62 -16.45
C GLU A 140 -3.77 -9.07 -16.35
N THR A 141 -3.43 -9.90 -17.33
CA THR A 141 -3.87 -11.29 -17.38
C THR A 141 -3.31 -12.10 -16.22
N ARG A 142 -2.02 -11.91 -15.91
CA ARG A 142 -1.34 -12.59 -14.81
C ARG A 142 -1.88 -12.19 -13.45
N LEU A 143 -2.11 -10.90 -13.22
CA LEU A 143 -2.72 -10.42 -11.96
C LEU A 143 -4.11 -11.01 -11.75
N LYS A 144 -4.94 -11.09 -12.82
CA LYS A 144 -6.26 -11.74 -12.77
C LYS A 144 -6.20 -13.25 -12.48
N GLU A 145 -5.14 -13.92 -12.88
CA GLU A 145 -4.86 -15.31 -12.52
C GLU A 145 -4.48 -15.42 -11.03
N VAL A 146 -3.49 -14.64 -10.60
CA VAL A 146 -2.93 -14.72 -9.25
C VAL A 146 -3.96 -14.37 -8.18
N ILE A 147 -4.81 -13.35 -8.38
CA ILE A 147 -5.84 -12.99 -7.37
C ILE A 147 -6.85 -14.13 -7.13
N ARG A 148 -7.02 -15.02 -8.09
CA ARG A 148 -7.92 -16.18 -8.01
C ARG A 148 -7.22 -17.46 -7.57
N ALA A 149 -5.90 -17.43 -7.43
CA ALA A 149 -5.13 -18.58 -7.01
C ALA A 149 -5.61 -19.09 -5.62
N ASP A 150 -5.76 -20.40 -5.47
CA ASP A 150 -6.26 -21.05 -4.24
C ASP A 150 -5.40 -22.29 -3.93
N GLU A 151 -4.08 -22.15 -4.10
CA GLU A 151 -3.13 -23.21 -3.77
C GLU A 151 -2.71 -23.12 -2.31
N GLU A 152 -2.62 -24.26 -1.64
CA GLU A 152 -2.09 -24.38 -0.28
C GLU A 152 -0.65 -23.81 -0.21
N GLY A 153 -0.39 -22.93 0.75
CA GLY A 153 0.91 -22.25 0.89
C GLY A 153 1.03 -20.95 0.10
N MET A 154 0.02 -20.58 -0.72
CA MET A 154 -0.02 -19.28 -1.40
C MET A 154 -1.09 -18.37 -0.81
N LEU A 155 -0.67 -17.31 -0.15
CA LEU A 155 -1.56 -16.33 0.47
C LEU A 155 -1.89 -15.20 -0.52
N ILE A 156 -3.18 -14.91 -0.70
CA ILE A 156 -3.63 -13.76 -1.49
C ILE A 156 -4.11 -12.67 -0.53
N ALA A 157 -3.47 -11.51 -0.61
CA ALA A 157 -3.75 -10.38 0.25
C ALA A 157 -4.34 -9.20 -0.54
N ILE A 158 -5.40 -8.61 0.00
CA ILE A 158 -6.01 -7.37 -0.48
C ILE A 158 -6.04 -6.33 0.63
N ALA A 159 -6.22 -5.05 0.30
CA ALA A 159 -6.30 -4.00 1.32
C ALA A 159 -7.64 -4.07 2.07
N ASP A 160 -7.58 -4.00 3.41
CA ASP A 160 -8.76 -3.97 4.27
C ASP A 160 -9.39 -2.56 4.31
N ASN A 161 -9.98 -2.17 3.18
CA ASN A 161 -10.53 -0.84 2.91
C ASN A 161 -12.06 -0.83 2.75
N TYR A 162 -12.74 -1.94 3.02
CA TYR A 162 -14.12 -2.11 2.58
C TYR A 162 -15.17 -1.79 3.63
N GLY A 163 -14.84 -1.91 4.90
CA GLY A 163 -15.73 -1.75 6.05
C GLY A 163 -15.31 -0.62 6.98
N SER A 164 -15.31 -0.89 8.29
CA SER A 164 -14.89 0.06 9.31
C SER A 164 -13.47 0.55 9.10
N LEU A 165 -13.27 1.85 9.20
CA LEU A 165 -11.95 2.48 9.12
C LEU A 165 -11.38 2.83 10.51
N GLU A 166 -11.99 2.33 11.58
CA GLU A 166 -11.55 2.59 12.96
C GLU A 166 -10.06 2.30 13.21
N PRO A 167 -9.44 1.25 12.66
CA PRO A 167 -8.03 0.98 12.86
C PRO A 167 -7.07 2.03 12.30
N TYR A 168 -7.54 2.91 11.41
CA TYR A 168 -6.69 3.85 10.67
C TYR A 168 -6.74 5.26 11.28
N ASN A 169 -5.63 6.00 11.17
CA ASN A 169 -5.59 7.41 11.54
C ASN A 169 -6.32 8.30 10.51
N GLU A 170 -6.54 9.58 10.82
CA GLU A 170 -7.33 10.45 9.95
C GLU A 170 -6.75 10.61 8.53
N PRO A 171 -5.42 10.81 8.32
CA PRO A 171 -4.85 10.82 6.97
C PRO A 171 -5.09 9.50 6.21
N GLY A 172 -5.00 8.38 6.90
CA GLY A 172 -5.29 7.06 6.33
C GLY A 172 -6.74 6.90 5.92
N LYS A 173 -7.68 7.27 6.80
CA LYS A 173 -9.12 7.28 6.50
C LYS A 173 -9.45 8.16 5.30
N MET A 174 -8.87 9.38 5.25
CA MET A 174 -9.07 10.28 4.11
C MET A 174 -8.60 9.66 2.80
N GLY A 175 -7.41 9.07 2.76
CA GLY A 175 -6.89 8.40 1.58
C GLY A 175 -7.77 7.23 1.13
N ILE A 176 -8.22 6.40 2.08
CA ILE A 176 -9.12 5.29 1.80
C ILE A 176 -10.47 5.79 1.28
N ARG A 177 -11.08 6.78 1.90
CA ARG A 177 -12.35 7.39 1.46
C ARG A 177 -12.25 8.02 0.08
N TYR A 178 -11.11 8.66 -0.21
CA TYR A 178 -10.86 9.23 -1.53
C TYR A 178 -10.80 8.17 -2.62
N TYR A 179 -10.14 7.05 -2.35
CA TYR A 179 -9.95 5.96 -3.31
C TYR A 179 -11.20 5.08 -3.46
N MET A 180 -11.81 4.66 -2.36
CA MET A 180 -12.88 3.65 -2.34
C MET A 180 -14.25 4.23 -2.72
N THR A 181 -14.40 4.62 -3.99
CA THR A 181 -15.68 5.05 -4.55
C THR A 181 -16.62 3.87 -4.82
N GLU A 182 -17.88 4.16 -5.14
CA GLU A 182 -18.87 3.14 -5.55
C GLU A 182 -18.41 2.38 -6.81
N GLU A 183 -17.79 3.08 -7.78
CA GLU A 183 -17.24 2.47 -8.99
C GLU A 183 -16.09 1.53 -8.64
N VAL A 184 -15.11 1.98 -7.86
CA VAL A 184 -13.95 1.18 -7.43
C VAL A 184 -14.41 -0.08 -6.69
N ARG A 185 -15.41 0.02 -5.81
CA ARG A 185 -15.98 -1.14 -5.11
C ARG A 185 -16.62 -2.14 -6.07
N LYS A 186 -17.35 -1.66 -7.10
CA LYS A 186 -17.94 -2.51 -8.14
C LYS A 186 -16.88 -3.18 -9.00
N GLU A 187 -15.81 -2.47 -9.34
CA GLU A 187 -14.68 -3.00 -10.10
C GLU A 187 -13.94 -4.08 -9.32
N HIS A 188 -13.58 -3.82 -8.06
CA HIS A 188 -12.91 -4.82 -7.21
C HIS A 188 -13.75 -6.09 -7.08
N ARG A 189 -15.06 -5.95 -6.88
CA ARG A 189 -15.99 -7.10 -6.73
C ARG A 189 -15.95 -8.07 -7.91
N GLN A 190 -15.59 -7.63 -9.12
CA GLN A 190 -15.49 -8.51 -10.29
C GLN A 190 -14.36 -9.52 -10.18
N PHE A 191 -13.35 -9.24 -9.36
CA PHE A 191 -12.16 -10.05 -9.20
C PHE A 191 -12.16 -10.87 -7.91
N LEU A 192 -12.96 -10.47 -6.92
CA LEU A 192 -12.95 -11.05 -5.58
C LEU A 192 -13.95 -12.22 -5.47
N ASP A 193 -13.48 -13.29 -4.85
CA ASP A 193 -14.35 -14.35 -4.33
C ASP A 193 -14.84 -13.93 -2.93
N LEU A 194 -16.12 -13.70 -2.80
CA LEU A 194 -16.72 -13.17 -1.59
C LEU A 194 -16.91 -14.23 -0.48
N GLU A 195 -16.77 -15.51 -0.79
CA GLU A 195 -16.77 -16.57 0.21
C GLU A 195 -15.37 -16.82 0.81
N ARG A 196 -14.33 -16.35 0.12
CA ARG A 196 -12.94 -16.47 0.56
C ARG A 196 -12.64 -15.52 1.71
N VAL A 197 -11.76 -15.95 2.62
CA VAL A 197 -11.09 -15.06 3.59
C VAL A 197 -9.74 -14.65 3.02
N TYR A 198 -9.51 -13.37 2.83
CA TYR A 198 -8.28 -12.82 2.28
C TYR A 198 -7.28 -12.48 3.40
N HIS A 199 -6.01 -12.44 3.05
CA HIS A 199 -4.98 -11.86 3.89
C HIS A 199 -4.96 -10.33 3.73
N ASN A 200 -4.39 -9.62 4.73
CA ASN A 200 -4.39 -8.17 4.72
C ASN A 200 -3.08 -7.62 4.10
N THR A 201 -3.21 -6.88 3.01
CA THR A 201 -2.08 -6.27 2.30
C THR A 201 -1.29 -5.26 3.16
N TYR A 202 -1.90 -4.74 4.24
CA TYR A 202 -1.23 -3.84 5.18
C TYR A 202 -0.15 -4.51 6.05
N ILE A 203 0.10 -5.80 5.89
CA ILE A 203 1.33 -6.44 6.38
C ILE A 203 2.60 -5.69 5.94
N SER A 204 2.57 -5.06 4.76
CA SER A 204 3.68 -4.26 4.24
C SER A 204 3.61 -2.77 4.61
N ARG A 205 2.57 -2.36 5.33
CA ARG A 205 2.35 -0.97 5.76
C ARG A 205 1.93 -0.91 7.24
N PRO A 206 2.76 -1.44 8.16
CA PRO A 206 2.34 -1.68 9.54
C PRO A 206 2.40 -0.43 10.44
N TYR A 207 2.73 0.77 9.91
CA TYR A 207 3.03 1.92 10.73
C TYR A 207 2.23 3.19 10.39
N ALA A 208 2.54 3.86 9.28
CA ALA A 208 2.12 5.25 9.05
C ALA A 208 0.59 5.44 8.97
N LEU A 209 -0.13 4.39 8.55
CA LEU A 209 -1.56 4.42 8.31
C LEU A 209 -2.41 4.19 9.57
N PHE A 210 -1.86 3.53 10.60
CA PHE A 210 -2.63 3.07 11.75
C PHE A 210 -2.83 4.15 12.81
N ALA A 211 -3.99 4.12 13.50
CA ALA A 211 -4.33 5.05 14.58
C ALA A 211 -3.41 4.88 15.81
N ASP A 212 -2.89 3.68 16.01
CA ASP A 212 -2.00 3.33 17.12
C ASP A 212 -0.51 3.52 16.82
N ASN A 213 -0.15 4.23 15.74
CA ASN A 213 1.22 4.39 15.28
C ASN A 213 2.16 5.17 16.24
N ARG A 214 1.59 5.81 17.28
CA ARG A 214 2.33 6.51 18.35
C ARG A 214 2.35 5.74 19.67
N THR A 215 1.93 4.48 19.65
CA THR A 215 1.97 3.56 20.79
C THR A 215 3.11 2.56 20.64
N ASP A 216 3.14 1.52 21.47
CA ASP A 216 4.09 0.40 21.36
C ASP A 216 3.64 -0.67 20.33
N ALA A 217 2.45 -0.55 19.76
CA ALA A 217 1.92 -1.53 18.81
C ALA A 217 2.77 -1.69 17.53
N PRO A 218 3.33 -0.63 16.92
CA PRO A 218 4.24 -0.77 15.79
C PRO A 218 5.48 -1.59 16.08
N GLN A 219 6.08 -1.45 17.28
CA GLN A 219 7.24 -2.25 17.68
C GLN A 219 6.91 -3.74 17.56
N LYS A 220 5.80 -4.16 18.15
CA LYS A 220 5.37 -5.56 18.10
C LYS A 220 5.16 -6.04 16.66
N ARG A 221 4.52 -5.22 15.82
CA ARG A 221 4.31 -5.59 14.39
C ARG A 221 5.62 -5.78 13.66
N PHE A 222 6.61 -4.91 13.87
CA PHE A 222 7.92 -5.06 13.24
C PHE A 222 8.71 -6.23 13.83
N ASP A 223 8.63 -6.49 15.12
CA ASP A 223 9.26 -7.66 15.74
C ASP A 223 8.68 -8.96 15.17
N ASP A 224 7.35 -9.04 14.98
CA ASP A 224 6.70 -10.17 14.33
C ASP A 224 7.16 -10.32 12.86
N LEU A 225 7.28 -9.21 12.12
CA LEU A 225 7.72 -9.22 10.72
C LEU A 225 9.20 -9.58 10.57
N LYS A 226 10.06 -9.19 11.49
CA LYS A 226 11.49 -9.60 11.51
C LYS A 226 11.63 -11.12 11.56
N ARG A 227 10.74 -11.84 12.26
CA ARG A 227 10.75 -13.31 12.34
C ARG A 227 10.72 -14.00 10.97
N ILE A 228 10.22 -13.34 9.93
CA ILE A 228 10.18 -13.89 8.56
C ILE A 228 11.60 -14.23 8.07
N CYS A 229 12.59 -13.45 8.50
CA CYS A 229 13.99 -13.57 8.06
C CYS A 229 14.89 -14.34 9.04
N ASP A 230 14.35 -14.79 10.18
CA ASP A 230 15.13 -15.47 11.23
C ASP A 230 15.91 -16.68 10.67
N ASN A 231 17.24 -16.56 10.65
CA ASN A 231 18.15 -17.60 10.19
C ASN A 231 17.82 -18.10 8.75
N ARG A 232 17.45 -17.18 7.85
CA ARG A 232 17.10 -17.48 6.45
C ARG A 232 18.15 -16.94 5.47
N ASN A 233 18.35 -17.68 4.39
CA ASN A 233 19.09 -17.18 3.24
C ASN A 233 18.14 -16.35 2.37
N VAL A 234 18.33 -15.03 2.37
CA VAL A 234 17.44 -14.07 1.72
C VAL A 234 18.01 -13.62 0.39
N ILE A 235 17.16 -13.64 -0.64
CA ILE A 235 17.41 -12.94 -1.90
C ILE A 235 16.36 -11.84 -2.06
N PHE A 236 16.80 -10.59 -2.06
CA PHE A 236 15.95 -9.47 -2.47
C PHE A 236 15.83 -9.43 -3.99
N VAL A 237 14.60 -9.25 -4.49
CA VAL A 237 14.34 -8.89 -5.88
C VAL A 237 13.69 -7.53 -5.87
N GLU A 238 14.47 -6.51 -6.21
CA GLU A 238 14.09 -5.13 -5.94
C GLU A 238 14.47 -4.18 -7.08
N GLY A 239 13.73 -3.07 -7.21
CA GLY A 239 14.11 -1.98 -8.11
C GLY A 239 15.43 -1.33 -7.69
N SER A 240 16.22 -0.85 -8.63
CA SER A 240 17.58 -0.31 -8.43
C SER A 240 17.67 0.83 -7.40
N LEU A 241 16.57 1.52 -7.13
CA LEU A 241 16.48 2.60 -6.17
C LEU A 241 15.76 2.22 -4.87
N THR A 242 15.28 0.98 -4.73
CA THR A 242 14.53 0.51 -3.55
C THR A 242 15.43 0.30 -2.35
N ARG A 243 16.55 -0.41 -2.50
CA ARG A 243 17.62 -0.59 -1.51
C ARG A 243 17.12 -1.06 -0.14
N MET A 244 16.36 -2.16 -0.12
CA MET A 244 15.73 -2.71 1.08
C MET A 244 16.76 -3.03 2.18
N GLY A 245 16.45 -2.63 3.41
CA GLY A 245 17.29 -2.87 4.60
C GLY A 245 18.55 -2.02 4.69
N ILE A 246 18.86 -1.18 3.69
CA ILE A 246 20.02 -0.31 3.77
C ILE A 246 19.74 0.82 4.76
N GLY A 247 20.65 1.02 5.71
CA GLY A 247 20.55 2.06 6.73
C GLY A 247 19.67 1.71 7.93
N ASN A 248 19.14 0.48 8.01
CA ASN A 248 18.37 0.00 9.16
C ASN A 248 18.60 -1.49 9.45
N ASP A 249 18.01 -2.01 10.53
CA ASP A 249 18.19 -3.37 11.02
C ASP A 249 16.99 -4.30 10.76
N LEU A 250 16.09 -3.94 9.87
CA LEU A 250 14.86 -4.72 9.63
C LEU A 250 15.14 -6.19 9.23
N PHE A 251 16.21 -6.43 8.50
CA PHE A 251 16.60 -7.75 7.99
C PHE A 251 17.94 -8.26 8.56
N SER A 252 18.41 -7.68 9.69
CA SER A 252 19.71 -8.00 10.26
C SER A 252 19.80 -9.40 10.85
N ASN A 253 18.69 -10.09 11.06
CA ASN A 253 18.57 -11.46 11.57
C ASN A 253 18.59 -12.55 10.49
N ALA A 254 18.74 -12.17 9.20
CA ALA A 254 18.96 -13.11 8.12
C ALA A 254 20.38 -13.70 8.17
N ASP A 255 20.52 -15.00 7.85
CA ASP A 255 21.83 -15.66 7.76
C ASP A 255 22.69 -15.09 6.64
N SER A 256 22.05 -14.81 5.51
CA SER A 256 22.69 -14.15 4.38
C SER A 256 21.70 -13.27 3.61
N VAL A 257 22.23 -12.21 3.03
CA VAL A 257 21.49 -11.30 2.14
C VAL A 257 22.17 -11.23 0.79
N ARG A 258 21.43 -11.46 -0.27
CA ARG A 258 21.82 -11.29 -1.66
C ARG A 258 20.76 -10.50 -2.41
N ARG A 259 21.11 -9.96 -3.60
CA ARG A 259 20.21 -9.06 -4.33
C ARG A 259 20.20 -9.33 -5.83
N ILE A 260 19.01 -9.35 -6.41
CA ILE A 260 18.77 -9.23 -7.85
C ILE A 260 18.19 -7.84 -8.04
N VAL A 261 18.92 -6.99 -8.72
CA VAL A 261 18.56 -5.59 -8.93
C VAL A 261 17.89 -5.45 -10.29
N ALA A 262 16.65 -5.01 -10.30
CA ALA A 262 15.81 -4.82 -11.48
C ALA A 262 15.61 -3.32 -11.78
N PRO A 263 15.00 -2.95 -12.94
CA PRO A 263 14.63 -1.57 -13.21
C PRO A 263 13.83 -0.93 -12.08
N ALA A 264 14.09 0.35 -11.80
CA ALA A 264 13.41 1.10 -10.74
C ALA A 264 11.91 1.27 -11.01
N VAL A 265 11.55 1.39 -12.28
CA VAL A 265 10.17 1.50 -12.78
C VAL A 265 9.96 0.53 -13.94
N HIS A 266 8.71 0.20 -14.24
CA HIS A 266 8.33 -0.70 -15.33
C HIS A 266 9.04 -2.07 -15.30
N ALA A 267 9.28 -2.60 -14.10
CA ALA A 267 9.99 -3.86 -13.90
C ALA A 267 9.37 -5.04 -14.68
N PHE A 268 8.07 -4.99 -14.97
CA PHE A 268 7.42 -6.05 -15.74
C PHE A 268 7.89 -6.15 -17.18
N ASP A 269 8.47 -5.10 -17.76
CA ASP A 269 9.05 -5.15 -19.12
C ASP A 269 10.25 -6.11 -19.19
N LYS A 270 10.89 -6.34 -18.05
CA LYS A 270 12.01 -7.29 -17.88
C LYS A 270 11.63 -8.54 -17.07
N TYR A 271 10.32 -8.83 -16.97
CA TYR A 271 9.81 -9.88 -16.10
C TYR A 271 10.49 -11.24 -16.31
N ASP A 272 10.63 -11.66 -17.56
CA ASP A 272 11.20 -12.97 -17.88
C ASP A 272 12.68 -13.05 -17.48
N GLU A 273 13.46 -11.98 -17.66
CA GLU A 273 14.85 -11.89 -17.22
C GLU A 273 14.96 -11.93 -15.69
N ILE A 274 14.05 -11.22 -14.98
CA ILE A 274 13.98 -11.21 -13.52
C ILE A 274 13.65 -12.61 -12.99
N LEU A 275 12.63 -13.27 -13.54
CA LEU A 275 12.25 -14.63 -13.13
C LEU A 275 13.39 -15.62 -13.37
N GLN A 276 14.03 -15.58 -14.54
CA GLN A 276 15.16 -16.46 -14.85
C GLN A 276 16.35 -16.23 -13.91
N ALA A 277 16.65 -14.98 -13.55
CA ALA A 277 17.68 -14.67 -12.57
C ALA A 277 17.32 -15.25 -11.19
N ALA A 278 16.07 -15.06 -10.73
CA ALA A 278 15.61 -15.60 -9.45
C ALA A 278 15.72 -17.14 -9.43
N LEU A 279 15.25 -17.82 -10.46
CA LEU A 279 15.35 -19.29 -10.58
C LEU A 279 16.81 -19.77 -10.63
N ARG A 280 17.70 -19.03 -11.27
CA ARG A 280 19.13 -19.36 -11.38
C ARG A 280 19.87 -19.24 -10.05
N TYR A 281 19.58 -18.23 -9.26
CA TYR A 281 20.30 -17.94 -8.02
C TYR A 281 19.63 -18.51 -6.77
N GLY A 282 18.36 -18.93 -6.89
CA GLY A 282 17.62 -19.59 -5.81
C GLY A 282 18.15 -20.98 -5.51
N SER A 283 18.07 -21.37 -4.25
CA SER A 283 18.30 -22.71 -3.73
C SER A 283 17.09 -23.17 -2.89
N ALA A 284 16.98 -24.43 -2.54
CA ALA A 284 15.79 -24.98 -1.88
C ALA A 284 15.37 -24.27 -0.57
N ASP A 285 16.31 -23.64 0.12
CA ASP A 285 16.13 -22.92 1.39
C ASP A 285 16.09 -21.39 1.21
N THR A 286 16.12 -20.90 -0.02
CA THR A 286 16.05 -19.47 -0.31
C THR A 286 14.69 -18.90 0.05
N LEU A 287 14.69 -17.76 0.74
CA LEU A 287 13.55 -16.87 0.90
C LEU A 287 13.68 -15.68 -0.06
N PHE A 288 12.75 -15.54 -0.98
CA PHE A 288 12.68 -14.37 -1.85
C PHE A 288 11.84 -13.27 -1.20
N LEU A 289 12.39 -12.06 -1.08
CA LEU A 289 11.72 -10.85 -0.64
C LEU A 289 11.65 -9.87 -1.80
N ILE A 290 10.45 -9.49 -2.21
CA ILE A 290 10.20 -8.84 -3.48
C ILE A 290 9.64 -7.44 -3.28
N ALA A 291 10.22 -6.45 -3.97
CA ALA A 291 9.73 -5.07 -4.03
C ALA A 291 9.85 -4.51 -5.47
N LEU A 292 8.88 -4.87 -6.31
CA LEU A 292 8.82 -4.55 -7.75
C LEU A 292 7.47 -3.97 -8.17
N GLY A 293 6.75 -3.31 -7.25
CA GLY A 293 5.39 -2.83 -7.51
C GLY A 293 4.47 -3.95 -8.00
N PRO A 294 3.57 -3.69 -8.96
CA PRO A 294 2.58 -4.68 -9.41
C PRO A 294 3.16 -5.97 -9.99
N ALA A 295 4.42 -5.99 -10.43
CA ALA A 295 5.09 -7.21 -10.87
C ALA A 295 5.42 -8.17 -9.72
N ALA A 296 5.52 -7.65 -8.48
CA ALA A 296 5.94 -8.43 -7.30
C ALA A 296 4.99 -9.58 -6.97
N GLY A 297 3.67 -9.35 -7.01
CA GLY A 297 2.68 -10.39 -6.73
C GLY A 297 2.72 -11.54 -7.74
N VAL A 298 2.93 -11.21 -9.03
CA VAL A 298 3.08 -12.23 -10.09
C VAL A 298 4.37 -13.01 -9.90
N LEU A 299 5.48 -12.33 -9.59
CA LEU A 299 6.77 -12.98 -9.35
C LEU A 299 6.73 -13.90 -8.11
N ALA A 300 6.08 -13.44 -7.02
CA ALA A 300 5.90 -14.26 -5.82
C ALA A 300 5.15 -15.56 -6.15
N TYR A 301 4.10 -15.48 -6.94
CA TYR A 301 3.33 -16.64 -7.37
C TYR A 301 4.15 -17.60 -8.26
N ASP A 302 4.90 -17.09 -9.25
CA ASP A 302 5.70 -17.94 -10.13
C ASP A 302 6.87 -18.61 -9.39
N LEU A 303 7.48 -17.92 -8.41
CA LEU A 303 8.50 -18.51 -7.54
C LEU A 303 7.90 -19.55 -6.59
N PHE A 304 6.73 -19.28 -6.04
CA PHE A 304 5.98 -20.28 -5.26
C PHE A 304 5.71 -21.55 -6.09
N ARG A 305 5.20 -21.40 -7.31
CA ARG A 305 4.98 -22.51 -8.24
C ARG A 305 6.27 -23.27 -8.60
N SER A 306 7.41 -22.62 -8.46
CA SER A 306 8.74 -23.19 -8.67
C SER A 306 9.33 -23.83 -7.40
N GLY A 307 8.58 -23.87 -6.28
CA GLY A 307 8.96 -24.50 -5.02
C GLY A 307 9.73 -23.60 -4.05
N PHE A 308 9.73 -22.28 -4.26
CA PHE A 308 10.35 -21.32 -3.35
C PHE A 308 9.33 -20.64 -2.45
N GLN A 309 9.77 -20.18 -1.27
CA GLN A 309 9.02 -19.21 -0.50
C GLN A 309 9.32 -17.79 -1.02
N ALA A 310 8.29 -17.05 -1.39
CA ALA A 310 8.40 -15.73 -1.98
C ALA A 310 7.38 -14.75 -1.39
N ILE A 311 7.86 -13.61 -0.89
CA ILE A 311 7.08 -12.62 -0.16
C ILE A 311 7.10 -11.29 -0.91
N ASP A 312 5.96 -10.85 -1.40
CA ASP A 312 5.79 -9.47 -1.85
C ASP A 312 5.73 -8.56 -0.62
N LEU A 313 6.78 -7.76 -0.39
CA LEU A 313 6.92 -6.87 0.78
C LEU A 313 6.56 -5.41 0.50
N GLY A 314 6.56 -4.98 -0.77
CA GLY A 314 6.22 -3.61 -1.15
C GLY A 314 6.99 -2.55 -0.36
N HIS A 315 6.26 -1.73 0.42
CA HIS A 315 6.81 -0.57 1.14
C HIS A 315 7.29 -0.86 2.57
N LEU A 316 7.42 -2.12 2.98
CA LEU A 316 7.73 -2.48 4.38
C LEU A 316 8.98 -1.77 4.92
N ASP A 317 10.02 -1.68 4.11
CA ASP A 317 11.28 -1.05 4.49
C ASP A 317 11.14 0.47 4.69
N LEU A 318 10.36 1.17 3.85
CA LEU A 318 10.05 2.58 4.04
C LEU A 318 9.21 2.83 5.31
N GLU A 319 8.24 1.98 5.58
CA GLU A 319 7.44 2.02 6.81
C GLU A 319 8.32 1.85 8.06
N TYR A 320 9.34 1.00 7.97
CA TYR A 320 10.30 0.82 9.05
C TYR A 320 11.21 2.05 9.24
N GLU A 321 11.68 2.67 8.16
CA GLU A 321 12.42 3.94 8.23
C GLU A 321 11.59 5.05 8.91
N TRP A 322 10.30 5.16 8.57
CA TRP A 322 9.40 6.14 9.20
C TRP A 322 9.15 5.81 10.67
N TYR A 323 9.01 4.53 11.00
CA TYR A 323 8.89 4.07 12.38
C TYR A 323 10.12 4.44 13.23
N LEU A 324 11.32 4.20 12.72
CA LEU A 324 12.57 4.55 13.44
C LEU A 324 12.68 6.05 13.74
N ARG A 325 12.14 6.89 12.87
CA ARG A 325 12.08 8.35 13.05
C ARG A 325 10.96 8.82 13.98
N ARG A 326 10.02 7.94 14.32
CA ARG A 326 8.93 8.14 15.28
C ARG A 326 8.06 9.39 15.06
N ASN A 327 7.95 9.86 13.83
CA ASN A 327 7.14 11.04 13.52
C ASN A 327 5.64 10.72 13.27
N GLY A 328 5.29 9.45 13.07
CA GLY A 328 3.92 9.00 12.83
C GLY A 328 3.40 9.29 11.42
N GLU A 329 4.25 9.79 10.53
CA GLU A 329 3.90 10.27 9.20
C GLU A 329 4.91 9.78 8.17
N ARG A 330 4.53 9.82 6.89
CA ARG A 330 5.42 9.60 5.76
C ARG A 330 6.41 10.75 5.67
N CYS A 331 7.67 10.45 5.45
CA CYS A 331 8.70 11.47 5.27
C CYS A 331 9.73 11.02 4.23
N GLU A 332 10.53 11.97 3.79
CA GLU A 332 11.62 11.73 2.85
C GLU A 332 12.62 10.70 3.40
N VAL A 333 13.06 9.79 2.52
CA VAL A 333 14.20 8.89 2.75
C VAL A 333 15.14 9.06 1.57
N LYS A 334 16.11 9.95 1.68
CA LYS A 334 16.93 10.49 0.60
C LYS A 334 17.61 9.46 -0.32
N TYR A 335 17.95 8.29 0.20
CA TYR A 335 18.65 7.23 -0.54
C TYR A 335 17.75 6.06 -0.95
N LYS A 336 16.42 6.20 -0.80
CA LYS A 336 15.43 5.19 -1.19
C LYS A 336 14.31 5.82 -2.02
N TYR A 337 13.92 5.16 -3.08
CA TYR A 337 12.77 5.57 -3.89
C TYR A 337 11.48 5.57 -3.05
N ASN A 338 10.77 6.68 -3.10
CA ASN A 338 9.50 6.84 -2.38
C ASN A 338 8.50 7.65 -3.22
N ASN A 339 7.64 6.99 -3.96
CA ASN A 339 6.63 7.63 -4.81
C ASN A 339 5.43 8.23 -4.03
N GLU A 340 5.43 8.13 -2.70
CA GLU A 340 4.38 8.65 -1.83
C GLU A 340 4.78 9.94 -1.11
N TYR A 341 5.96 10.47 -1.43
CA TYR A 341 6.46 11.73 -0.90
C TYR A 341 6.86 12.65 -2.06
N PRO A 342 6.60 13.95 -1.98
CA PRO A 342 7.02 14.90 -3.01
C PRO A 342 8.54 14.80 -3.26
N GLU A 343 8.95 14.72 -4.53
CA GLU A 343 10.36 14.56 -4.94
C GLU A 343 11.05 13.27 -4.43
N GLY A 344 10.31 12.31 -3.87
CA GLY A 344 10.85 11.05 -3.37
C GLY A 344 11.31 10.08 -4.47
N ASP A 345 11.16 10.43 -5.74
CA ASP A 345 11.74 9.80 -6.91
C ASP A 345 13.17 10.29 -7.20
N ILE A 346 13.59 11.42 -6.60
CA ILE A 346 14.96 11.95 -6.66
C ILE A 346 15.76 11.28 -5.55
N VAL A 347 16.56 10.28 -5.92
CA VAL A 347 17.28 9.44 -4.96
C VAL A 347 18.77 9.72 -4.98
N GLU A 348 19.33 10.06 -3.81
CA GLU A 348 20.77 10.22 -3.63
C GLU A 348 21.51 8.89 -3.85
N ASP A 349 22.72 8.96 -4.38
CA ASP A 349 23.52 7.75 -4.59
C ASP A 349 24.07 7.22 -3.25
N ILE A 350 24.36 5.92 -3.20
CA ILE A 350 24.96 5.28 -2.02
C ILE A 350 26.34 4.73 -2.34
N THR A 351 27.25 4.89 -1.37
CA THR A 351 28.63 4.36 -1.44
C THR A 351 28.81 3.09 -0.61
N ASP A 352 27.69 2.43 -0.23
CA ASP A 352 27.70 1.25 0.63
C ASP A 352 28.35 0.05 -0.09
N GLU A 353 29.56 -0.33 0.34
CA GLU A 353 30.29 -1.45 -0.22
C GLU A 353 29.64 -2.80 0.11
N GLU A 354 28.96 -2.91 1.26
CA GLU A 354 28.28 -4.15 1.63
C GLU A 354 27.08 -4.40 0.74
N TYR A 355 26.31 -3.36 0.43
CA TYR A 355 25.25 -3.44 -0.56
C TYR A 355 25.76 -3.95 -1.92
N ARG A 356 26.90 -3.40 -2.39
CA ARG A 356 27.48 -3.81 -3.67
C ARG A 356 27.91 -5.27 -3.68
N LYS A 357 28.45 -5.80 -2.58
CA LYS A 357 28.85 -7.21 -2.45
C LYS A 357 27.65 -8.16 -2.43
N GLN A 358 26.50 -7.69 -2.00
CA GLN A 358 25.27 -8.49 -2.00
C GLN A 358 24.67 -8.68 -3.39
N ILE A 359 25.03 -7.84 -4.39
CA ILE A 359 24.44 -7.88 -5.71
C ILE A 359 24.92 -9.12 -6.49
N LEU A 360 23.98 -9.99 -6.85
CA LEU A 360 24.19 -11.17 -7.68
C LEU A 360 24.20 -10.81 -9.18
N CYS A 361 23.24 -9.98 -9.57
CA CYS A 361 23.15 -9.43 -10.92
C CYS A 361 22.32 -8.15 -10.94
N VAL A 362 22.52 -7.37 -11.97
CA VAL A 362 21.72 -6.19 -12.32
C VAL A 362 21.06 -6.47 -13.67
N ILE A 363 19.75 -6.32 -13.71
CA ILE A 363 18.96 -6.41 -14.95
C ILE A 363 18.77 -4.96 -15.42
N PRO A 364 19.33 -4.58 -16.57
CA PRO A 364 19.26 -3.20 -17.05
C PRO A 364 17.86 -2.82 -17.52
N GLU A 365 17.62 -1.51 -17.58
CA GLU A 365 16.38 -0.92 -18.12
C GLU A 365 16.12 -1.30 -19.59
#